data_7c6f649f2064169d17edf2652ef2a04d
#
_entry.id   7c6f649f2064169d17edf2652ef2a04d
#
_cell.length_a   1.000
_cell.length_b   1.000
_cell.length_c   1.000
_cell.angle_alpha   90.00
_cell.angle_beta   90.00
_cell.angle_gamma   90.00
#
_symmetry.space_group_name_H-M   'P 1'
#
loop_
_entity.id
_entity.type
_entity.pdbx_description
1 polymer ?
#
loop_
_entity_poly.entity_id
_entity_poly.type
_entity_poly.pdbx_seq_one_letter_code
_entity_poly.pdbx_strand_id
1 'polypeptide(L)'
;MDLAASPPDDACSLPVLPRWIRGGGAETSEYAVFSVGAALAVLDPVARADDPVGSLWRQRLALQAATAVSTLEGRRESAAQLRDALALTRPGDDPGPAGRMLAGWRLLGEARALRAVDWPTRLPAAFDLPAAPLRDLLGDLGARYVGRSLPPRFAAEAAVEVLALGPAHRGLALWLADAA
;
A
#
# COMPACT_ATOMS: atom_id res chain seq x y z
N MET A 1 -23.54 42.75 -16.81
CA MET A 1 -23.88 41.29 -16.95
C MET A 1 -22.83 40.56 -16.21
N ASP A 2 -23.07 40.47 -14.88
CA ASP A 2 -22.12 39.91 -13.91
C ASP A 2 -22.31 38.41 -13.87
N LEU A 3 -21.32 37.68 -14.36
CA LEU A 3 -21.20 36.24 -14.17
C LEU A 3 -20.46 36.04 -12.82
N ALA A 4 -21.21 36.10 -11.74
CA ALA A 4 -20.74 35.59 -10.46
C ALA A 4 -20.55 34.08 -10.59
N ALA A 5 -19.31 33.67 -10.80
CA ALA A 5 -18.93 32.27 -10.70
C ALA A 5 -19.15 31.84 -9.25
N SER A 6 -20.13 30.96 -9.04
CA SER A 6 -20.28 30.26 -7.77
C SER A 6 -18.96 29.53 -7.45
N PRO A 7 -18.45 29.63 -6.23
CA PRO A 7 -17.28 28.84 -5.84
C PRO A 7 -17.63 27.35 -5.96
N PRO A 8 -16.68 26.49 -6.33
CA PRO A 8 -16.89 25.04 -6.32
C PRO A 8 -17.11 24.59 -4.88
N ASP A 9 -18.35 24.27 -4.57
CA ASP A 9 -18.83 23.90 -3.23
C ASP A 9 -18.64 22.39 -2.99
N ASP A 10 -17.46 21.87 -3.29
CA ASP A 10 -17.07 20.49 -3.00
C ASP A 10 -15.59 20.41 -2.56
N ALA A 11 -15.19 21.29 -1.66
CA ALA A 11 -14.01 21.02 -0.86
C ALA A 11 -14.35 19.82 0.04
N CYS A 12 -13.89 18.63 -0.34
CA CYS A 12 -13.99 17.43 0.46
C CYS A 12 -13.48 17.75 1.88
N SER A 13 -14.41 18.07 2.79
CA SER A 13 -14.06 18.33 4.18
C SER A 13 -13.61 17.00 4.77
N LEU A 14 -12.31 16.88 5.03
CA LEU A 14 -11.74 15.71 5.67
C LEU A 14 -12.48 15.47 7.00
N PRO A 15 -12.98 14.25 7.23
CA PRO A 15 -13.62 13.93 8.49
C PRO A 15 -12.63 14.14 9.64
N VAL A 16 -13.06 14.89 10.65
CA VAL A 16 -12.23 15.20 11.82
C VAL A 16 -12.24 13.98 12.75
N LEU A 17 -11.08 13.39 12.97
CA LEU A 17 -10.92 12.32 13.96
C LEU A 17 -11.35 12.80 15.36
N PRO A 18 -12.27 12.12 16.02
CA PRO A 18 -12.66 12.42 17.40
C PRO A 18 -11.44 12.43 18.34
N ARG A 19 -11.48 13.27 19.38
CA ARG A 19 -10.36 13.40 20.32
C ARG A 19 -10.00 12.09 21.02
N TRP A 20 -10.96 11.22 21.28
CA TRP A 20 -10.75 9.94 21.95
C TRP A 20 -9.97 8.95 21.08
N ILE A 21 -9.99 9.06 19.74
CA ILE A 21 -9.13 8.26 18.85
C ILE A 21 -7.68 8.77 18.88
N ARG A 22 -7.48 10.07 19.16
CA ARG A 22 -6.16 10.70 19.18
C ARG A 22 -5.43 10.57 20.53
N GLY A 23 -6.14 10.17 21.59
CA GLY A 23 -5.58 9.95 22.91
C GLY A 23 -4.73 8.66 22.90
N GLY A 24 -3.42 8.82 22.78
CA GLY A 24 -2.48 7.71 22.79
C GLY A 24 -2.44 7.03 24.15
N GLY A 25 -2.76 5.79 24.20
CA GLY A 25 -2.73 4.94 25.38
C GLY A 25 -3.63 3.74 25.18
N ALA A 26 -3.33 2.92 24.15
CA ALA A 26 -3.96 1.63 24.04
C ALA A 26 -3.47 0.75 25.21
N GLU A 27 -4.16 0.80 26.35
CA GLU A 27 -3.87 -0.05 27.49
C GLU A 27 -4.23 -1.51 27.21
N THR A 28 -5.09 -1.76 26.20
CA THR A 28 -5.51 -3.11 25.80
C THR A 28 -5.43 -3.30 24.28
N SER A 29 -5.24 -4.55 23.85
CA SER A 29 -5.26 -4.89 22.42
C SER A 29 -6.63 -4.61 21.77
N GLU A 30 -7.72 -4.74 22.52
CA GLU A 30 -9.08 -4.44 22.04
C GLU A 30 -9.24 -2.95 21.71
N TYR A 31 -8.75 -2.09 22.58
CA TYR A 31 -8.78 -0.63 22.34
C TYR A 31 -7.90 -0.27 21.14
N ALA A 32 -6.75 -0.89 20.98
CA ALA A 32 -5.88 -0.68 19.82
C ALA A 32 -6.58 -1.08 18.52
N VAL A 33 -7.20 -2.26 18.46
CA VAL A 33 -7.94 -2.73 17.27
C VAL A 33 -9.11 -1.81 16.95
N PHE A 34 -9.88 -1.40 17.97
CA PHE A 34 -10.98 -0.46 17.78
C PHE A 34 -10.51 0.90 17.24
N SER A 35 -9.43 1.44 17.80
CA SER A 35 -8.88 2.73 17.39
C SER A 35 -8.32 2.68 15.97
N VAL A 36 -7.65 1.59 15.59
CA VAL A 36 -7.18 1.36 14.22
C VAL A 36 -8.36 1.27 13.25
N GLY A 37 -9.39 0.49 13.59
CA GLY A 37 -10.58 0.38 12.74
C GLY A 37 -11.27 1.72 12.53
N ALA A 38 -11.42 2.52 13.59
CA ALA A 38 -12.00 3.85 13.50
C ALA A 38 -11.14 4.82 12.65
N ALA A 39 -9.81 4.76 12.80
CA ALA A 39 -8.89 5.57 12.00
C ALA A 39 -8.94 5.18 10.51
N LEU A 40 -8.95 3.88 10.21
CA LEU A 40 -9.08 3.38 8.84
C LEU A 40 -10.42 3.78 8.21
N ALA A 41 -11.53 3.71 8.94
CA ALA A 41 -12.84 4.13 8.46
C ALA A 41 -12.88 5.63 8.07
N VAL A 42 -12.10 6.47 8.73
CA VAL A 42 -11.96 7.89 8.38
C VAL A 42 -11.03 8.10 7.19
N LEU A 43 -9.99 7.29 7.06
CA LEU A 43 -9.03 7.40 5.96
C LEU A 43 -9.53 6.78 4.66
N ASP A 44 -10.38 5.76 4.72
CA ASP A 44 -10.84 5.01 3.55
C ASP A 44 -11.52 5.90 2.48
N PRO A 45 -12.42 6.84 2.80
CA PRO A 45 -12.99 7.75 1.82
C PRO A 45 -11.93 8.61 1.12
N VAL A 46 -10.90 9.06 1.86
CA VAL A 46 -9.79 9.86 1.30
C VAL A 46 -8.91 9.00 0.41
N ALA A 47 -8.58 7.78 0.87
CA ALA A 47 -7.76 6.85 0.12
C ALA A 47 -8.41 6.41 -1.19
N ARG A 48 -9.74 6.30 -1.21
CA ARG A 48 -10.53 5.90 -2.39
C ARG A 48 -11.00 7.07 -3.25
N ALA A 49 -10.84 8.30 -2.78
CA ALA A 49 -11.25 9.47 -3.55
C ALA A 49 -10.56 9.48 -4.92
N ASP A 50 -11.36 9.60 -5.96
CA ASP A 50 -10.89 9.69 -7.35
C ASP A 50 -10.67 11.16 -7.73
N ASP A 51 -9.84 11.82 -6.95
CA ASP A 51 -9.44 13.20 -7.16
C ASP A 51 -7.91 13.33 -7.26
N PRO A 52 -7.40 14.45 -7.78
CA PRO A 52 -5.96 14.68 -7.89
C PRO A 52 -5.21 14.63 -6.56
N VAL A 53 -5.84 15.05 -5.45
CA VAL A 53 -5.24 15.07 -4.12
C VAL A 53 -5.09 13.63 -3.60
N GLY A 54 -6.13 12.82 -3.71
CA GLY A 54 -6.09 11.41 -3.34
C GLY A 54 -5.04 10.63 -4.14
N SER A 55 -4.99 10.87 -5.46
CA SER A 55 -3.99 10.26 -6.33
C SER A 55 -2.56 10.65 -5.93
N LEU A 56 -2.30 11.92 -5.71
CA LEU A 56 -0.99 12.42 -5.27
C LEU A 56 -0.61 11.85 -3.90
N TRP A 57 -1.55 11.78 -2.98
CA TRP A 57 -1.34 11.22 -1.66
C TRP A 57 -0.91 9.75 -1.74
N ARG A 58 -1.62 8.91 -2.51
CA ARG A 58 -1.26 7.50 -2.74
C ARG A 58 0.14 7.35 -3.35
N GLN A 59 0.49 8.19 -4.32
CA GLN A 59 1.82 8.17 -4.93
C GLN A 59 2.93 8.54 -3.93
N ARG A 60 2.68 9.49 -3.03
CA ARG A 60 3.62 9.86 -1.97
C ARG A 60 3.80 8.76 -0.95
N LEU A 61 2.73 8.10 -0.52
CA LEU A 61 2.80 6.94 0.37
C LEU A 61 3.58 5.80 -0.26
N ALA A 62 3.32 5.47 -1.53
CA ALA A 62 4.07 4.45 -2.25
C ALA A 62 5.57 4.77 -2.31
N LEU A 63 5.95 6.03 -2.55
CA LEU A 63 7.34 6.43 -2.56
C LEU A 63 8.00 6.34 -1.18
N GLN A 64 7.28 6.73 -0.12
CA GLN A 64 7.77 6.60 1.26
C GLN A 64 7.96 5.14 1.64
N ALA A 65 7.00 4.27 1.35
CA ALA A 65 7.08 2.84 1.61
C ALA A 65 8.24 2.18 0.83
N ALA A 66 8.36 2.45 -0.47
CA ALA A 66 9.47 1.95 -1.28
C ALA A 66 10.84 2.40 -0.73
N THR A 67 10.96 3.65 -0.29
CA THR A 67 12.21 4.18 0.30
C THR A 67 12.52 3.49 1.64
N ALA A 68 11.53 3.31 2.49
CA ALA A 68 11.70 2.64 3.77
C ALA A 68 12.14 1.18 3.58
N VAL A 69 11.48 0.45 2.68
CA VAL A 69 11.82 -0.95 2.38
C VAL A 69 13.20 -1.06 1.74
N SER A 70 13.56 -0.20 0.79
CA SER A 70 14.91 -0.16 0.23
C SER A 70 15.97 -0.01 1.32
N THR A 71 15.73 0.86 2.30
CA THR A 71 16.63 1.03 3.46
C THR A 71 16.68 -0.22 4.33
N LEU A 72 15.54 -0.86 4.60
CA LEU A 72 15.48 -2.11 5.38
C LEU A 72 16.18 -3.29 4.69
N GLU A 73 16.24 -3.27 3.36
CA GLU A 73 16.98 -4.25 2.55
C GLU A 73 18.48 -3.91 2.41
N GLY A 74 18.96 -2.88 3.10
CA GLY A 74 20.35 -2.44 3.04
C GLY A 74 20.73 -1.68 1.77
N ARG A 75 19.75 -1.29 0.97
CA ARG A 75 19.93 -0.48 -0.24
C ARG A 75 20.08 0.99 0.14
N ARG A 76 20.70 1.76 -0.76
CA ARG A 76 21.07 3.17 -0.48
C ARG A 76 20.33 4.18 -1.38
N GLU A 77 19.36 3.73 -2.16
CA GLU A 77 18.62 4.61 -3.05
C GLU A 77 17.76 5.58 -2.24
N SER A 78 17.92 6.86 -2.54
CA SER A 78 17.05 7.92 -2.02
C SER A 78 15.69 7.91 -2.71
N ALA A 79 14.70 8.56 -2.09
CA ALA A 79 13.38 8.75 -2.70
C ALA A 79 13.45 9.39 -4.10
N ALA A 80 14.40 10.31 -4.31
CA ALA A 80 14.61 10.93 -5.62
C ALA A 80 15.08 9.90 -6.66
N GLN A 81 16.05 9.06 -6.29
CA GLN A 81 16.56 8.02 -7.20
C GLN A 81 15.51 6.97 -7.54
N LEU A 82 14.70 6.52 -6.56
CA LEU A 82 13.58 5.62 -6.82
C LEU A 82 12.56 6.22 -7.78
N ARG A 83 12.20 7.48 -7.54
CA ARG A 83 11.27 8.22 -8.41
C ARG A 83 11.83 8.35 -9.82
N ASP A 84 13.08 8.78 -9.96
CA ASP A 84 13.72 9.07 -11.24
C ASP A 84 13.94 7.77 -12.04
N ALA A 85 14.31 6.67 -11.37
CA ALA A 85 14.42 5.35 -11.98
C ALA A 85 13.13 4.92 -12.68
N LEU A 86 11.97 5.20 -12.07
CA LEU A 86 10.69 4.87 -12.68
C LEU A 86 10.23 5.92 -13.71
N ALA A 87 10.41 7.21 -13.42
CA ALA A 87 9.87 8.29 -14.23
C ALA A 87 10.66 8.52 -15.54
N LEU A 88 11.96 8.23 -15.56
CA LEU A 88 12.83 8.41 -16.72
C LEU A 88 12.93 7.17 -17.61
N THR A 89 12.38 6.04 -17.17
CA THR A 89 12.31 4.82 -17.98
C THR A 89 11.24 4.94 -19.05
N ARG A 90 11.55 4.56 -20.27
CA ARG A 90 10.59 4.57 -21.38
C ARG A 90 9.53 3.50 -21.16
N PRO A 91 8.29 3.72 -21.64
CA PRO A 91 7.26 2.70 -21.61
C PRO A 91 7.73 1.40 -22.29
N GLY A 92 7.68 0.28 -21.55
CA GLY A 92 8.11 -1.03 -22.03
C GLY A 92 9.55 -1.41 -21.69
N ASP A 93 10.38 -0.47 -21.25
CA ASP A 93 11.72 -0.78 -20.75
C ASP A 93 11.70 -1.19 -19.28
N ASP A 94 12.73 -1.92 -18.85
CA ASP A 94 12.89 -2.28 -17.44
C ASP A 94 13.43 -1.08 -16.63
N PRO A 95 12.70 -0.60 -15.61
CA PRO A 95 13.16 0.49 -14.76
C PRO A 95 14.26 0.09 -13.76
N GLY A 96 14.74 -1.14 -13.84
CA GLY A 96 15.71 -1.69 -12.90
C GLY A 96 15.14 -1.92 -11.50
N PRO A 97 15.93 -2.45 -10.57
CA PRO A 97 15.46 -2.84 -9.23
C PRO A 97 14.81 -1.69 -8.45
N ALA A 98 15.37 -0.49 -8.54
CA ALA A 98 14.84 0.71 -7.87
C ALA A 98 13.46 1.12 -8.41
N GLY A 99 13.32 1.16 -9.73
CA GLY A 99 12.06 1.51 -10.38
C GLY A 99 11.00 0.43 -10.19
N ARG A 100 11.37 -0.86 -10.24
CA ARG A 100 10.46 -1.97 -9.96
C ARG A 100 9.93 -1.94 -8.54
N MET A 101 10.78 -1.66 -7.54
CA MET A 101 10.36 -1.48 -6.15
C MET A 101 9.28 -0.39 -6.03
N LEU A 102 9.49 0.78 -6.60
CA LEU A 102 8.49 1.84 -6.58
C LEU A 102 7.21 1.48 -7.35
N ALA A 103 7.35 0.82 -8.51
CA ALA A 103 6.20 0.36 -9.29
C ALA A 103 5.36 -0.64 -8.48
N GLY A 104 6.00 -1.59 -7.77
CA GLY A 104 5.32 -2.54 -6.89
C GLY A 104 4.51 -1.84 -5.79
N TRP A 105 5.08 -0.85 -5.13
CA TRP A 105 4.36 -0.09 -4.10
C TRP A 105 3.23 0.77 -4.68
N ARG A 106 3.35 1.26 -5.90
CA ARG A 106 2.26 2.00 -6.58
C ARG A 106 1.04 1.13 -6.87
N LEU A 107 1.21 -0.19 -7.02
CA LEU A 107 0.09 -1.10 -7.22
C LEU A 107 -0.94 -1.06 -6.06
N LEU A 108 -0.53 -0.74 -4.84
CA LEU A 108 -1.46 -0.53 -3.71
C LEU A 108 -2.42 0.65 -3.94
N GLY A 109 -2.00 1.64 -4.70
CA GLY A 109 -2.85 2.77 -5.09
C GLY A 109 -3.90 2.42 -6.14
N GLU A 110 -3.80 1.26 -6.77
CA GLU A 110 -4.75 0.78 -7.76
C GLU A 110 -5.89 0.05 -7.05
N ALA A 111 -7.12 0.58 -7.14
CA ALA A 111 -8.30 0.09 -6.41
C ALA A 111 -8.66 -1.40 -6.63
N ARG A 112 -7.94 -2.11 -7.50
CA ARG A 112 -8.20 -3.50 -7.89
C ARG A 112 -6.95 -4.37 -7.95
N ALA A 113 -5.82 -3.93 -7.41
CA ALA A 113 -4.55 -4.68 -7.53
C ALA A 113 -4.69 -6.15 -7.06
N LEU A 114 -5.33 -6.39 -5.93
CA LEU A 114 -5.56 -7.74 -5.38
C LEU A 114 -6.77 -8.48 -5.98
N ARG A 115 -7.57 -7.81 -6.81
CA ARG A 115 -8.70 -8.46 -7.51
C ARG A 115 -8.35 -8.95 -8.91
N ALA A 116 -7.20 -8.55 -9.42
CA ALA A 116 -6.72 -9.03 -10.71
C ALA A 116 -6.29 -10.50 -10.59
N VAL A 117 -6.71 -11.34 -11.53
CA VAL A 117 -6.42 -12.79 -11.52
C VAL A 117 -4.92 -13.08 -11.60
N ASP A 118 -4.15 -12.17 -12.16
CA ASP A 118 -2.71 -12.30 -12.41
C ASP A 118 -1.79 -11.71 -11.31
N TRP A 119 -2.37 -11.14 -10.25
CA TRP A 119 -1.57 -10.51 -9.20
C TRP A 119 -0.53 -11.44 -8.54
N PRO A 120 -0.80 -12.77 -8.33
CA PRO A 120 0.19 -13.66 -7.75
C PRO A 120 1.43 -13.85 -8.61
N THR A 121 1.33 -13.56 -9.91
CA THR A 121 2.46 -13.63 -10.85
C THR A 121 3.18 -12.30 -10.98
N ARG A 122 2.44 -11.21 -11.03
CA ARG A 122 2.98 -9.84 -11.23
C ARG A 122 3.69 -9.30 -10.00
N LEU A 123 3.13 -9.55 -8.83
CA LEU A 123 3.61 -8.96 -7.58
C LEU A 123 5.03 -9.41 -7.20
N PRO A 124 5.40 -10.71 -7.23
CA PRO A 124 6.76 -11.12 -6.93
C PRO A 124 7.81 -10.47 -7.83
N ALA A 125 7.50 -10.30 -9.11
CA ALA A 125 8.41 -9.67 -10.07
C ALA A 125 8.73 -8.20 -9.71
N ALA A 126 7.79 -7.48 -9.09
CA ALA A 126 8.01 -6.12 -8.60
C ALA A 126 9.06 -6.06 -7.46
N PHE A 127 9.28 -7.17 -6.75
CA PHE A 127 10.27 -7.31 -5.68
C PHE A 127 11.48 -8.17 -6.07
N ASP A 128 11.73 -8.36 -7.36
CA ASP A 128 12.80 -9.22 -7.88
C ASP A 128 12.75 -10.68 -7.38
N LEU A 129 11.57 -11.19 -7.08
CA LEU A 129 11.36 -12.53 -6.56
C LEU A 129 10.84 -13.46 -7.66
N PRO A 130 11.27 -14.74 -7.67
CA PRO A 130 10.72 -15.73 -8.58
C PRO A 130 9.26 -16.03 -8.25
N ALA A 131 8.39 -16.00 -9.25
CA ALA A 131 6.96 -16.22 -9.06
C ALA A 131 6.61 -17.67 -8.68
N ALA A 132 7.37 -18.65 -9.19
CA ALA A 132 7.03 -20.07 -9.06
C ALA A 132 6.89 -20.56 -7.60
N PRO A 133 7.84 -20.32 -6.68
CA PRO A 133 7.73 -20.79 -5.30
C PRO A 133 6.70 -20.03 -4.47
N LEU A 134 6.25 -18.87 -4.94
CA LEU A 134 5.32 -18.00 -4.23
C LEU A 134 3.87 -18.14 -4.71
N ARG A 135 3.66 -18.71 -5.89
CA ARG A 135 2.35 -18.73 -6.55
C ARG A 135 1.27 -19.37 -5.69
N ASP A 136 1.54 -20.53 -5.14
CA ASP A 136 0.56 -21.28 -4.36
C ASP A 136 0.26 -20.54 -3.06
N LEU A 137 1.30 -20.08 -2.36
CA LEU A 137 1.15 -19.28 -1.13
C LEU A 137 0.35 -18.00 -1.36
N LEU A 138 0.67 -17.25 -2.41
CA LEU A 138 -0.04 -16.01 -2.72
C LEU A 138 -1.47 -16.27 -3.18
N GLY A 139 -1.72 -17.37 -3.90
CA GLY A 139 -3.06 -17.83 -4.26
C GLY A 139 -3.90 -18.16 -3.04
N ASP A 140 -3.34 -18.91 -2.10
CA ASP A 140 -3.99 -19.28 -0.83
C ASP A 140 -4.26 -18.05 0.05
N LEU A 141 -3.31 -17.11 0.13
CA LEU A 141 -3.51 -15.83 0.82
C LEU A 141 -4.66 -15.03 0.19
N GLY A 142 -4.69 -14.93 -1.14
CA GLY A 142 -5.75 -14.25 -1.86
C GLY A 142 -7.13 -14.90 -1.62
N ALA A 143 -7.21 -16.23 -1.62
CA ALA A 143 -8.45 -16.95 -1.35
C ALA A 143 -8.93 -16.76 0.10
N ARG A 144 -8.03 -16.71 1.08
CA ARG A 144 -8.34 -16.46 2.50
C ARG A 144 -8.80 -15.03 2.77
N TYR A 145 -8.31 -14.06 1.99
CA TYR A 145 -8.70 -12.65 2.09
C TYR A 145 -10.19 -12.43 1.79
N VAL A 146 -10.76 -13.23 0.92
CA VAL A 146 -12.19 -13.12 0.55
C VAL A 146 -13.09 -13.58 1.70
N GLY A 147 -13.09 -12.83 2.82
CA GLY A 147 -14.23 -12.81 3.73
C GLY A 147 -14.09 -13.48 5.10
N ARG A 148 -12.90 -13.68 5.67
CA ARG A 148 -12.79 -14.47 6.92
C ARG A 148 -11.98 -13.93 8.10
N SER A 149 -11.25 -12.84 7.98
CA SER A 149 -10.41 -12.37 9.10
C SER A 149 -10.58 -10.88 9.34
N LEU A 150 -10.35 -10.47 10.57
CA LEU A 150 -10.13 -9.05 10.87
C LEU A 150 -8.89 -8.59 10.08
N PRO A 151 -8.98 -7.52 9.29
CA PRO A 151 -7.89 -7.07 8.41
C PRO A 151 -6.51 -7.01 9.09
N PRO A 152 -6.35 -6.44 10.31
CA PRO A 152 -5.05 -6.39 10.97
C PRO A 152 -4.46 -7.77 11.31
N ARG A 153 -5.31 -8.74 11.62
CA ARG A 153 -4.86 -10.12 11.90
C ARG A 153 -4.41 -10.80 10.62
N PHE A 154 -5.20 -10.66 9.56
CA PHE A 154 -4.84 -11.20 8.25
C PHE A 154 -3.53 -10.59 7.74
N ALA A 155 -3.34 -9.28 7.87
CA ALA A 155 -2.11 -8.58 7.52
C ALA A 155 -0.89 -9.20 8.23
N ALA A 156 -0.99 -9.42 9.54
CA ALA A 156 0.07 -10.02 10.33
C ALA A 156 0.35 -11.48 9.92
N GLU A 157 -0.68 -12.29 9.71
CA GLU A 157 -0.55 -13.69 9.27
C GLU A 157 0.11 -13.78 7.88
N ALA A 158 -0.34 -12.97 6.93
CA ALA A 158 0.23 -12.91 5.59
C ALA A 158 1.72 -12.50 5.61
N ALA A 159 2.06 -11.49 6.40
CA ALA A 159 3.44 -11.05 6.54
C ALA A 159 4.34 -12.15 7.13
N VAL A 160 3.87 -12.84 8.18
CA VAL A 160 4.63 -13.91 8.84
C VAL A 160 4.85 -15.09 7.89
N GLU A 161 3.84 -15.52 7.14
CA GLU A 161 3.97 -16.62 6.20
C GLU A 161 4.97 -16.32 5.07
N VAL A 162 4.94 -15.10 4.55
CA VAL A 162 5.88 -14.69 3.49
C VAL A 162 7.28 -14.49 4.04
N LEU A 163 7.44 -13.94 5.24
CA LEU A 163 8.75 -13.80 5.90
C LEU A 163 9.40 -15.16 6.21
N ALA A 164 8.60 -16.20 6.45
CA ALA A 164 9.11 -17.56 6.68
C ALA A 164 9.85 -18.14 5.46
N LEU A 165 9.60 -17.60 4.26
CA LEU A 165 10.32 -17.97 3.04
C LEU A 165 11.76 -17.41 2.99
N GLY A 166 12.09 -16.47 3.85
CA GLY A 166 13.42 -15.90 4.00
C GLY A 166 13.48 -14.37 3.89
N PRO A 167 14.63 -13.79 4.25
CA PRO A 167 14.80 -12.34 4.39
C PRO A 167 14.62 -11.56 3.08
N ALA A 168 14.84 -12.18 1.92
CA ALA A 168 14.63 -11.57 0.61
C ALA A 168 13.15 -11.23 0.34
N HIS A 169 12.22 -11.85 1.08
CA HIS A 169 10.78 -11.65 0.91
C HIS A 169 10.21 -10.52 1.78
N ARG A 170 11.06 -9.77 2.50
CA ARG A 170 10.62 -8.73 3.43
C ARG A 170 9.77 -7.65 2.75
N GLY A 171 10.20 -7.16 1.59
CA GLY A 171 9.46 -6.14 0.83
C GLY A 171 8.06 -6.63 0.46
N LEU A 172 7.94 -7.85 -0.05
CA LEU A 172 6.66 -8.47 -0.40
C LEU A 172 5.78 -8.70 0.86
N ALA A 173 6.36 -9.15 1.96
CA ALA A 173 5.62 -9.37 3.21
C ALA A 173 5.00 -8.08 3.74
N LEU A 174 5.75 -6.99 3.76
CA LEU A 174 5.27 -5.67 4.17
C LEU A 174 4.21 -5.14 3.19
N TRP A 175 4.41 -5.33 1.89
CA TRP A 175 3.42 -4.94 0.89
C TRP A 175 2.07 -5.68 1.08
N LEU A 176 2.11 -6.98 1.35
CA LEU A 176 0.91 -7.76 1.61
C LEU A 176 0.22 -7.37 2.92
N ALA A 177 0.99 -6.98 3.94
CA ALA A 177 0.44 -6.45 5.17
C ALA A 177 -0.32 -5.13 4.95
N ASP A 178 0.21 -4.25 4.11
CA ASP A 178 -0.45 -2.99 3.76
C ASP A 178 -1.68 -3.19 2.85
N ALA A 179 -1.68 -4.27 2.07
CA ALA A 179 -2.77 -4.60 1.14
C ALA A 179 -3.98 -5.23 1.82
N ALA A 180 -3.81 -5.80 3.00
CA ALA A 180 -4.82 -6.54 3.76
C ALA A 180 -5.84 -5.62 4.42
#